data_bfe0b7fa06fda4b971c1ac98501c92bc
#
_entry.id   bfe0b7fa06fda4b971c1ac98501c92bc
#
_cell.length_a   1.000
_cell.length_b   1.000
_cell.length_c   1.000
_cell.angle_alpha   90.00
_cell.angle_beta   90.00
_cell.angle_gamma   90.00
#
_symmetry.space_group_name_H-M   'P 1'
#
loop_
_entity.id
_entity.type
_entity.pdbx_description
1 polymer ?
#
loop_
_entity_poly.entity_id
_entity_poly.type
_entity_poly.pdbx_seq_one_letter_code
_entity_poly.pdbx_strand_id
1 'polypeptide(L)'
;MISFGGNILTTGSGAWISTVPNPNPLNLPPFTIRVQYAPGKSPVIPVNNGATVTQVSADPNIWDVTRSLDENGFPYWGWLFAQDLDLVAVLGANSSGITKMNHLFSYCDNLRSVEYFDTSLCTSMDNMFTHNLSLREIPWFDTHNVVTMRNMFDGATSFVHCPDLDTSRVTQMSGMFAYTAIQEAPALDTSTAEEMIDMFYVCESLKHVPLYSTASCIDMRNMFAFCHNVEGGALALYNQASTQAVPPTYYRGAFYECGKDTVSGAAELAQIPYDWRIPEGFEELWPQ
;
A
#
# COMPACT_ATOMS: atom_id res chain seq x y z
N MET A 1 23.30 8.92 10.64
CA MET A 1 23.72 9.30 9.27
C MET A 1 24.08 8.01 8.57
N ILE A 2 23.09 7.39 7.87
CA ILE A 2 23.28 6.14 7.13
C ILE A 2 23.67 6.57 5.71
N SER A 3 24.87 6.19 5.26
CA SER A 3 25.37 6.51 3.92
C SER A 3 24.83 5.47 2.95
N PHE A 4 23.85 5.85 2.14
CA PHE A 4 23.46 5.10 0.96
C PHE A 4 24.36 5.54 -0.22
N GLY A 5 25.00 4.58 -0.91
CA GLY A 5 25.87 4.84 -2.05
C GLY A 5 25.10 5.27 -3.30
N GLY A 6 24.71 6.53 -3.39
CA GLY A 6 24.07 7.12 -4.56
C GLY A 6 24.76 8.41 -5.00
N ASN A 7 24.77 8.71 -6.30
CA ASN A 7 25.34 9.93 -6.87
C ASN A 7 24.46 11.14 -6.50
N ILE A 8 25.08 12.17 -5.93
CA ILE A 8 24.39 13.43 -5.58
C ILE A 8 24.24 14.28 -6.85
N LEU A 9 23.01 14.53 -7.27
CA LEU A 9 22.68 15.53 -8.28
C LEU A 9 22.22 16.81 -7.57
N THR A 10 22.93 17.91 -7.74
CA THR A 10 22.51 19.23 -7.27
C THR A 10 21.91 20.03 -8.42
N THR A 11 20.70 20.55 -8.25
CA THR A 11 20.17 21.62 -9.13
C THR A 11 20.63 22.97 -8.62
N GLY A 12 20.81 23.94 -9.53
CA GLY A 12 21.28 25.30 -9.20
C GLY A 12 20.36 26.12 -8.27
N SER A 13 19.28 25.54 -7.73
CA SER A 13 18.30 26.17 -6.83
C SER A 13 18.49 25.81 -5.35
N GLY A 14 19.48 24.98 -4.99
CA GLY A 14 19.76 24.60 -3.59
C GLY A 14 18.72 23.65 -2.97
N ALA A 15 17.79 23.10 -3.72
CA ALA A 15 16.87 22.07 -3.25
C ALA A 15 17.61 20.74 -3.09
N TRP A 16 17.43 20.08 -1.95
CA TRP A 16 17.96 18.74 -1.71
C TRP A 16 17.19 17.77 -2.61
N ILE A 17 17.86 17.21 -3.63
CA ILE A 17 17.29 16.09 -4.36
C ILE A 17 17.63 14.85 -3.56
N SER A 18 16.62 14.13 -3.08
CA SER A 18 16.76 12.77 -2.61
C SER A 18 17.47 11.95 -3.70
N THR A 19 18.62 11.37 -3.38
CA THR A 19 19.31 10.48 -4.32
C THR A 19 18.45 9.24 -4.48
N VAL A 20 18.04 8.92 -5.71
CA VAL A 20 17.38 7.63 -6.00
C VAL A 20 18.34 6.53 -5.53
N PRO A 21 17.92 5.63 -4.65
CA PRO A 21 18.76 4.52 -4.21
C PRO A 21 19.26 3.70 -5.39
N ASN A 22 20.42 3.06 -5.24
CA ASN A 22 20.89 2.11 -6.26
C ASN A 22 19.83 1.02 -6.45
N PRO A 23 19.26 0.84 -7.64
CA PRO A 23 18.17 -0.12 -7.88
C PRO A 23 18.60 -1.59 -7.73
N ASN A 24 19.88 -1.86 -7.73
CA ASN A 24 20.44 -3.21 -7.55
C ASN A 24 21.73 -3.16 -6.70
N PRO A 25 21.64 -2.84 -5.39
CA PRO A 25 22.82 -2.66 -4.53
C PRO A 25 23.62 -3.96 -4.34
N LEU A 26 22.99 -5.11 -4.54
CA LEU A 26 23.61 -6.43 -4.39
C LEU A 26 24.19 -6.99 -5.71
N ASN A 27 24.12 -6.24 -6.82
CA ASN A 27 24.52 -6.69 -8.16
C ASN A 27 23.91 -8.05 -8.55
N LEU A 28 22.63 -8.24 -8.24
CA LEU A 28 21.93 -9.47 -8.57
C LEU A 28 21.73 -9.62 -10.09
N PRO A 29 21.67 -10.85 -10.61
CA PRO A 29 21.22 -11.10 -11.97
C PRO A 29 19.83 -10.51 -12.25
N PRO A 30 19.48 -10.18 -13.49
CA PRO A 30 18.13 -9.73 -13.85
C PRO A 30 17.06 -10.69 -13.34
N PHE A 31 15.90 -10.14 -12.95
CA PHE A 31 14.73 -10.89 -12.45
C PHE A 31 14.98 -11.71 -11.17
N THR A 32 15.94 -11.32 -10.35
CA THR A 32 16.32 -12.03 -9.12
C THR A 32 15.94 -11.21 -7.89
N ILE A 33 15.28 -11.88 -6.92
CA ILE A 33 15.01 -11.35 -5.58
C ILE A 33 15.87 -12.13 -4.59
N ARG A 34 16.64 -11.43 -3.76
CA ARG A 34 17.34 -12.01 -2.61
C ARG A 34 16.50 -11.88 -1.37
N VAL A 35 16.25 -13.00 -0.71
CA VAL A 35 15.34 -13.10 0.43
C VAL A 35 16.01 -13.83 1.60
N GLN A 36 15.54 -13.52 2.81
CA GLN A 36 15.94 -14.21 4.03
C GLN A 36 14.75 -14.97 4.61
N TYR A 37 15.01 -16.20 5.00
CA TYR A 37 14.07 -17.11 5.65
C TYR A 37 14.39 -17.28 7.14
N ALA A 38 13.42 -17.75 7.87
CA ALA A 38 13.61 -18.19 9.24
C ALA A 38 14.66 -19.33 9.29
N PRO A 39 15.43 -19.47 10.39
CA PRO A 39 16.47 -20.50 10.50
C PRO A 39 15.97 -21.91 10.16
N GLY A 40 16.68 -22.59 9.26
CA GLY A 40 16.35 -23.93 8.80
C GLY A 40 15.20 -24.03 7.79
N LYS A 41 14.73 -22.89 7.29
CA LYS A 41 13.66 -22.80 6.28
C LYS A 41 14.21 -22.41 4.90
N SER A 42 13.42 -22.66 3.87
CA SER A 42 13.77 -22.38 2.47
C SER A 42 12.54 -21.95 1.69
N PRO A 43 12.71 -21.26 0.52
CA PRO A 43 11.61 -20.84 -0.32
C PRO A 43 10.70 -22.01 -0.70
N VAL A 44 9.39 -21.82 -0.52
CA VAL A 44 8.35 -22.72 -1.01
C VAL A 44 7.73 -22.08 -2.26
N ILE A 45 8.41 -22.23 -3.38
CA ILE A 45 7.95 -21.66 -4.65
C ILE A 45 6.93 -22.62 -5.28
N PRO A 46 5.73 -22.15 -5.68
CA PRO A 46 4.74 -22.99 -6.33
C PRO A 46 5.31 -23.73 -7.53
N VAL A 47 5.03 -25.03 -7.61
CA VAL A 47 5.43 -25.88 -8.76
C VAL A 47 4.79 -25.29 -10.02
N ASN A 48 5.56 -25.13 -11.09
CA ASN A 48 5.16 -24.59 -12.41
C ASN A 48 5.21 -23.07 -12.59
N ASN A 49 5.79 -22.30 -11.66
CA ASN A 49 5.93 -20.85 -11.90
C ASN A 49 7.22 -20.44 -12.65
N GLY A 50 8.06 -21.41 -13.02
CA GLY A 50 9.29 -21.16 -13.77
C GLY A 50 10.41 -20.49 -12.98
N ALA A 51 10.28 -20.35 -11.66
CA ALA A 51 11.33 -19.78 -10.83
C ALA A 51 12.45 -20.79 -10.54
N THR A 52 13.67 -20.28 -10.45
CA THR A 52 14.84 -21.04 -9.94
C THR A 52 15.23 -20.49 -8.58
N VAL A 53 15.62 -21.40 -7.68
CA VAL A 53 15.98 -21.09 -6.29
C VAL A 53 17.43 -21.53 -6.04
N THR A 54 18.25 -20.59 -5.55
CA THR A 54 19.67 -20.86 -5.27
C THR A 54 20.00 -20.35 -3.86
N GLN A 55 20.52 -21.25 -3.00
CA GLN A 55 21.00 -20.86 -1.70
C GLN A 55 22.29 -20.04 -1.81
N VAL A 56 22.39 -18.95 -1.05
CA VAL A 56 23.60 -18.12 -1.01
C VAL A 56 24.59 -18.79 -0.04
N SER A 57 25.76 -19.17 -0.55
CA SER A 57 26.73 -20.00 0.18
C SER A 57 27.27 -19.40 1.48
N ALA A 58 27.16 -18.07 1.67
CA ALA A 58 27.66 -17.39 2.87
C ALA A 58 26.71 -17.47 4.06
N ASP A 59 25.40 -17.60 3.82
CA ASP A 59 24.37 -17.72 4.86
C ASP A 59 23.29 -18.72 4.42
N PRO A 60 23.09 -19.82 5.16
CA PRO A 60 22.14 -20.86 4.77
C PRO A 60 20.66 -20.42 4.82
N ASN A 61 20.36 -19.25 5.42
CA ASN A 61 19.02 -18.70 5.47
C ASN A 61 18.74 -17.70 4.35
N ILE A 62 19.73 -17.40 3.49
CA ILE A 62 19.61 -16.46 2.39
C ILE A 62 19.52 -17.20 1.05
N TRP A 63 18.57 -16.79 0.23
CA TRP A 63 18.24 -17.43 -1.03
C TRP A 63 18.06 -16.40 -2.14
N ASP A 64 18.52 -16.73 -3.33
CA ASP A 64 18.20 -16.01 -4.56
C ASP A 64 17.10 -16.76 -5.31
N VAL A 65 16.00 -16.06 -5.58
CA VAL A 65 14.87 -16.56 -6.36
C VAL A 65 14.81 -15.78 -7.66
N THR A 66 15.01 -16.47 -8.77
CA THR A 66 15.02 -15.88 -10.12
C THR A 66 13.84 -16.36 -10.92
N ARG A 67 13.02 -15.42 -11.44
CA ARG A 67 11.91 -15.69 -12.36
C ARG A 67 11.83 -14.60 -13.41
N SER A 68 12.17 -14.94 -14.64
CA SER A 68 12.23 -13.97 -15.75
C SER A 68 10.88 -13.67 -16.37
N LEU A 69 10.07 -14.71 -16.64
CA LEU A 69 8.81 -14.59 -17.38
C LEU A 69 7.75 -15.51 -16.75
N ASP A 70 6.50 -15.14 -16.88
CA ASP A 70 5.36 -16.03 -16.57
C ASP A 70 5.16 -17.07 -17.68
N GLU A 71 4.12 -17.91 -17.53
CA GLU A 71 3.77 -18.95 -18.50
C GLU A 71 3.38 -18.40 -19.89
N ASN A 72 3.04 -17.10 -19.96
CA ASN A 72 2.67 -16.40 -21.19
C ASN A 72 3.84 -15.57 -21.78
N GLY A 73 5.00 -15.62 -21.13
CA GLY A 73 6.20 -14.90 -21.58
C GLY A 73 6.24 -13.42 -21.15
N PHE A 74 5.44 -13.01 -20.15
CA PHE A 74 5.46 -11.64 -19.63
C PHE A 74 6.36 -11.51 -18.40
N PRO A 75 7.06 -10.35 -18.23
CA PRO A 75 7.86 -10.05 -17.05
C PRO A 75 6.95 -9.75 -15.83
N TYR A 76 6.66 -10.78 -15.04
CA TYR A 76 5.67 -10.76 -13.99
C TYR A 76 6.15 -11.51 -12.73
N TRP A 77 6.14 -10.81 -11.57
CA TRP A 77 6.51 -11.40 -10.28
C TRP A 77 5.31 -11.72 -9.38
N GLY A 78 4.10 -11.48 -9.83
CA GLY A 78 2.92 -11.72 -9.01
C GLY A 78 2.84 -13.14 -8.46
N TRP A 79 2.38 -13.26 -7.22
CA TRP A 79 2.23 -14.51 -6.47
C TRP A 79 3.54 -15.28 -6.19
N LEU A 80 4.73 -14.66 -6.42
CA LEU A 80 6.00 -15.40 -6.33
C LEU A 80 6.27 -15.91 -4.91
N PHE A 81 5.95 -15.12 -3.89
CA PHE A 81 6.11 -15.48 -2.48
C PHE A 81 4.78 -15.50 -1.71
N ALA A 82 3.64 -15.44 -2.40
CA ALA A 82 2.35 -15.38 -1.72
C ALA A 82 2.13 -16.59 -0.79
N GLN A 83 1.68 -16.31 0.44
CA GLN A 83 1.48 -17.30 1.52
C GLN A 83 2.77 -17.96 2.03
N ASP A 84 3.93 -17.37 1.80
CA ASP A 84 5.18 -17.88 2.33
C ASP A 84 5.40 -17.37 3.77
N LEU A 85 4.95 -18.18 4.72
CA LEU A 85 4.98 -17.84 6.16
C LEU A 85 6.37 -17.88 6.77
N ASP A 86 7.36 -18.45 6.10
CA ASP A 86 8.73 -18.58 6.59
C ASP A 86 9.64 -17.44 6.06
N LEU A 87 9.14 -16.60 5.13
CA LEU A 87 9.83 -15.42 4.61
C LEU A 87 9.94 -14.33 5.69
N VAL A 88 11.15 -13.87 5.97
CA VAL A 88 11.42 -12.88 7.04
C VAL A 88 11.80 -11.51 6.50
N ALA A 89 12.61 -11.47 5.43
CA ALA A 89 13.07 -10.23 4.84
C ALA A 89 13.32 -10.34 3.34
N VAL A 90 13.11 -9.23 2.64
CA VAL A 90 13.59 -9.00 1.27
C VAL A 90 14.85 -8.13 1.36
N LEU A 91 15.99 -8.67 0.95
CA LEU A 91 17.30 -8.03 1.08
C LEU A 91 17.70 -7.19 -0.14
N GLY A 92 16.92 -7.26 -1.20
CA GLY A 92 17.08 -6.53 -2.44
C GLY A 92 16.64 -7.32 -3.66
N ALA A 93 16.50 -6.66 -4.78
CA ALA A 93 16.09 -7.32 -6.02
C ALA A 93 16.67 -6.61 -7.25
N ASN A 94 16.81 -7.35 -8.35
CA ASN A 94 16.98 -6.81 -9.68
C ASN A 94 15.69 -7.07 -10.47
N SER A 95 14.81 -6.08 -10.45
CA SER A 95 13.46 -6.09 -11.05
C SER A 95 13.43 -5.54 -12.48
N SER A 96 14.59 -5.44 -13.13
CA SER A 96 14.70 -4.89 -14.49
C SER A 96 13.68 -5.51 -15.45
N GLY A 97 12.76 -4.68 -15.97
CA GLY A 97 11.72 -5.11 -16.90
C GLY A 97 10.44 -5.67 -16.25
N ILE A 98 10.35 -5.79 -14.93
CA ILE A 98 9.14 -6.24 -14.25
C ILE A 98 8.11 -5.11 -14.23
N THR A 99 6.92 -5.38 -14.76
CA THR A 99 5.85 -4.38 -14.90
C THR A 99 4.65 -4.61 -13.98
N LYS A 100 4.56 -5.79 -13.34
CA LYS A 100 3.46 -6.13 -12.41
C LYS A 100 4.00 -6.92 -11.23
N MET A 101 3.59 -6.51 -10.02
CA MET A 101 4.00 -7.11 -8.75
C MET A 101 2.80 -7.48 -7.87
N ASN A 102 1.65 -7.77 -8.52
CA ASN A 102 0.42 -8.11 -7.81
C ASN A 102 0.63 -9.34 -6.92
N HIS A 103 0.20 -9.25 -5.66
CA HIS A 103 0.32 -10.34 -4.67
C HIS A 103 1.74 -10.85 -4.42
N LEU A 104 2.79 -10.09 -4.78
CA LEU A 104 4.18 -10.57 -4.71
C LEU A 104 4.54 -11.15 -3.33
N PHE A 105 4.12 -10.47 -2.26
CA PHE A 105 4.36 -10.84 -0.87
C PHE A 105 3.06 -10.98 -0.07
N SER A 106 1.89 -11.22 -0.70
CA SER A 106 0.65 -11.32 0.06
C SER A 106 0.67 -12.53 1.02
N TYR A 107 0.14 -12.31 2.24
CA TYR A 107 0.08 -13.33 3.31
C TYR A 107 1.45 -13.86 3.74
N CYS A 108 2.49 -13.04 3.65
CA CYS A 108 3.79 -13.34 4.23
C CYS A 108 3.83 -12.81 5.69
N ASP A 109 3.13 -13.48 6.60
CA ASP A 109 2.83 -12.97 7.95
C ASP A 109 4.07 -12.65 8.79
N ASN A 110 5.20 -13.29 8.51
CA ASN A 110 6.47 -13.08 9.20
C ASN A 110 7.43 -12.12 8.48
N LEU A 111 7.04 -11.54 7.34
CA LEU A 111 7.84 -10.54 6.62
C LEU A 111 7.94 -9.25 7.46
N ARG A 112 9.16 -8.85 7.81
CA ARG A 112 9.45 -7.73 8.72
C ARG A 112 10.09 -6.54 8.03
N SER A 113 10.85 -6.78 6.97
CA SER A 113 11.57 -5.73 6.25
C SER A 113 11.67 -6.03 4.77
N VAL A 114 11.64 -4.96 3.99
CA VAL A 114 11.84 -4.97 2.55
C VAL A 114 12.86 -3.88 2.23
N GLU A 115 13.98 -4.25 1.60
CA GLU A 115 14.93 -3.27 1.09
C GLU A 115 14.48 -2.72 -0.27
N TYR A 116 14.97 -1.53 -0.59
CA TYR A 116 14.65 -0.89 -1.86
C TYR A 116 15.07 -1.74 -3.06
N PHE A 117 14.22 -1.79 -4.08
CA PHE A 117 14.52 -2.27 -5.43
C PHE A 117 13.74 -1.43 -6.45
N ASP A 118 14.16 -1.48 -7.71
CA ASP A 118 13.57 -0.67 -8.77
C ASP A 118 12.13 -1.10 -9.07
N THR A 119 11.19 -0.17 -8.95
CA THR A 119 9.78 -0.35 -9.28
C THR A 119 9.31 0.59 -10.40
N SER A 120 10.24 1.32 -11.02
CA SER A 120 9.95 2.39 -11.99
C SER A 120 9.13 1.95 -13.21
N LEU A 121 9.18 0.68 -13.58
CA LEU A 121 8.38 0.13 -14.69
C LEU A 121 7.06 -0.51 -14.21
N CYS A 122 6.81 -0.55 -12.89
CA CYS A 122 5.63 -1.21 -12.35
C CYS A 122 4.37 -0.41 -12.64
N THR A 123 3.34 -1.08 -13.14
CA THR A 123 2.02 -0.49 -13.44
C THR A 123 0.93 -0.97 -12.50
N SER A 124 1.16 -2.05 -11.74
CA SER A 124 0.21 -2.60 -10.78
C SER A 124 0.90 -3.20 -9.57
N MET A 125 0.46 -2.77 -8.37
CA MET A 125 0.90 -3.25 -7.06
C MET A 125 -0.28 -3.78 -6.23
N ASP A 126 -1.35 -4.25 -6.90
CA ASP A 126 -2.53 -4.76 -6.19
C ASP A 126 -2.14 -5.90 -5.24
N ASN A 127 -2.61 -5.79 -3.99
CA ASN A 127 -2.40 -6.82 -2.96
C ASN A 127 -0.93 -7.15 -2.65
N MET A 128 0.04 -6.27 -3.02
CA MET A 128 1.47 -6.61 -2.94
C MET A 128 1.91 -7.03 -1.54
N PHE A 129 1.37 -6.39 -0.50
CA PHE A 129 1.66 -6.64 0.90
C PHE A 129 0.41 -6.96 1.74
N THR A 130 -0.67 -7.42 1.11
CA THR A 130 -1.91 -7.81 1.81
C THR A 130 -1.61 -8.86 2.88
N HIS A 131 -2.17 -8.67 4.08
CA HIS A 131 -2.02 -9.58 5.23
C HIS A 131 -0.57 -9.85 5.67
N ASN A 132 0.32 -8.86 5.57
CA ASN A 132 1.68 -8.95 6.13
C ASN A 132 1.68 -8.49 7.60
N LEU A 133 1.36 -9.42 8.51
CA LEU A 133 1.08 -9.10 9.92
C LEU A 133 2.27 -8.51 10.69
N SER A 134 3.51 -8.75 10.24
CA SER A 134 4.73 -8.28 10.90
C SER A 134 5.39 -7.08 10.22
N LEU A 135 4.93 -6.67 9.04
CA LEU A 135 5.50 -5.56 8.26
C LEU A 135 5.07 -4.22 8.88
N ARG A 136 6.02 -3.36 9.23
CA ARG A 136 5.74 -2.06 9.85
C ARG A 136 5.85 -0.88 8.90
N GLU A 137 6.72 -0.99 7.92
CA GLU A 137 7.01 0.03 6.92
C GLU A 137 7.61 -0.62 5.68
N ILE A 138 7.62 0.12 4.58
CA ILE A 138 8.31 -0.23 3.33
C ILE A 138 9.33 0.86 3.01
N PRO A 139 10.35 0.58 2.18
CA PRO A 139 11.20 1.63 1.64
C PRO A 139 10.41 2.51 0.66
N TRP A 140 10.98 3.66 0.32
CA TRP A 140 10.44 4.43 -0.81
C TRP A 140 10.51 3.59 -2.09
N PHE A 141 9.40 3.54 -2.84
CA PHE A 141 9.33 2.93 -4.16
C PHE A 141 9.02 4.00 -5.21
N ASP A 142 9.59 3.84 -6.40
CA ASP A 142 9.21 4.64 -7.55
C ASP A 142 7.87 4.14 -8.12
N THR A 143 6.82 4.90 -7.90
CA THR A 143 5.44 4.52 -8.26
C THR A 143 4.85 5.38 -9.38
N HIS A 144 5.65 6.22 -10.05
CA HIS A 144 5.18 7.17 -11.07
C HIS A 144 4.43 6.53 -12.26
N ASN A 145 4.60 5.23 -12.52
CA ASN A 145 3.90 4.49 -13.57
C ASN A 145 2.75 3.61 -13.05
N VAL A 146 2.54 3.55 -11.73
CA VAL A 146 1.52 2.68 -11.14
C VAL A 146 0.13 3.27 -11.39
N VAL A 147 -0.79 2.42 -11.84
CA VAL A 147 -2.19 2.76 -12.15
C VAL A 147 -3.15 2.20 -11.11
N THR A 148 -2.77 1.12 -10.42
CA THR A 148 -3.63 0.45 -9.43
C THR A 148 -2.81 -0.03 -8.23
N MET A 149 -3.34 0.26 -7.01
CA MET A 149 -2.79 -0.11 -5.71
C MET A 149 -3.88 -0.69 -4.79
N ARG A 150 -4.86 -1.42 -5.37
CA ARG A 150 -5.94 -2.03 -4.58
C ARG A 150 -5.38 -2.95 -3.51
N ASN A 151 -5.87 -2.80 -2.28
CA ASN A 151 -5.54 -3.65 -1.13
C ASN A 151 -4.03 -3.79 -0.87
N MET A 152 -3.20 -2.80 -1.29
CA MET A 152 -1.74 -2.96 -1.25
C MET A 152 -1.23 -3.35 0.13
N PHE A 153 -1.83 -2.80 1.21
CA PHE A 153 -1.50 -3.09 2.61
C PHE A 153 -2.70 -3.61 3.42
N ASP A 154 -3.78 -4.04 2.75
CA ASP A 154 -4.97 -4.54 3.44
C ASP A 154 -4.62 -5.65 4.44
N GLY A 155 -5.08 -5.55 5.68
CA GLY A 155 -4.81 -6.53 6.74
C GLY A 155 -3.36 -6.54 7.26
N ALA A 156 -2.51 -5.61 6.84
CA ALA A 156 -1.16 -5.46 7.40
C ALA A 156 -1.23 -4.76 8.78
N THR A 157 -1.67 -5.50 9.81
CA THR A 157 -2.07 -4.97 11.12
C THR A 157 -0.94 -4.33 11.93
N SER A 158 0.33 -4.52 11.56
CA SER A 158 1.48 -3.85 12.16
C SER A 158 1.98 -2.65 11.35
N PHE A 159 1.41 -2.39 10.17
CA PHE A 159 1.87 -1.32 9.27
C PHE A 159 1.50 0.05 9.82
N VAL A 160 2.52 0.87 10.11
CA VAL A 160 2.36 2.16 10.82
C VAL A 160 2.87 3.35 10.02
N HIS A 161 3.71 3.13 9.02
CA HIS A 161 4.31 4.21 8.25
C HIS A 161 4.38 3.85 6.76
N CYS A 162 3.79 4.71 5.92
CA CYS A 162 3.89 4.65 4.47
C CYS A 162 4.77 5.81 4.01
N PRO A 163 5.82 5.56 3.22
CA PRO A 163 6.60 6.65 2.61
C PRO A 163 5.76 7.42 1.60
N ASP A 164 6.26 8.58 1.17
CA ASP A 164 5.64 9.33 0.08
C ASP A 164 5.70 8.51 -1.22
N LEU A 165 4.54 8.18 -1.77
CA LEU A 165 4.37 7.48 -3.03
C LEU A 165 3.84 8.46 -4.08
N ASP A 166 4.36 8.40 -5.31
CA ASP A 166 3.74 9.12 -6.43
C ASP A 166 2.47 8.37 -6.87
N THR A 167 1.32 8.93 -6.53
CA THR A 167 0.00 8.38 -6.85
C THR A 167 -0.74 9.19 -7.93
N SER A 168 -0.05 10.10 -8.60
CA SER A 168 -0.65 11.02 -9.58
C SER A 168 -1.33 10.32 -10.78
N ARG A 169 -1.02 9.05 -11.02
CA ARG A 169 -1.63 8.23 -12.08
C ARG A 169 -2.51 7.09 -11.55
N VAL A 170 -2.61 6.95 -10.24
CA VAL A 170 -3.37 5.84 -9.63
C VAL A 170 -4.86 6.17 -9.68
N THR A 171 -5.64 5.32 -10.35
CA THR A 171 -7.09 5.44 -10.45
C THR A 171 -7.84 4.54 -9.46
N GLN A 172 -7.17 3.52 -8.89
CA GLN A 172 -7.79 2.51 -8.05
C GLN A 172 -6.99 2.33 -6.77
N MET A 173 -7.56 2.80 -5.65
CA MET A 173 -6.97 2.78 -4.30
C MET A 173 -7.85 2.05 -3.28
N SER A 174 -8.84 1.26 -3.74
CA SER A 174 -9.77 0.57 -2.84
C SER A 174 -9.02 -0.34 -1.87
N GLY A 175 -9.35 -0.27 -0.58
CA GLY A 175 -8.75 -1.08 0.48
C GLY A 175 -7.27 -0.86 0.75
N MET A 176 -6.63 0.19 0.16
CA MET A 176 -5.16 0.32 0.16
C MET A 176 -4.53 0.22 1.55
N PHE A 177 -5.18 0.75 2.58
CA PHE A 177 -4.72 0.75 3.96
C PHE A 177 -5.72 0.10 4.93
N ALA A 178 -6.72 -0.64 4.43
CA ALA A 178 -7.72 -1.24 5.31
C ALA A 178 -7.06 -2.14 6.38
N TYR A 179 -7.58 -2.07 7.62
CA TYR A 179 -7.08 -2.85 8.77
C TYR A 179 -5.61 -2.61 9.14
N THR A 180 -5.01 -1.47 8.78
CA THR A 180 -3.64 -1.14 9.19
C THR A 180 -3.61 -0.37 10.52
N ALA A 181 -2.41 -0.32 11.13
CA ALA A 181 -2.17 0.46 12.35
C ALA A 181 -1.66 1.89 12.05
N ILE A 182 -1.91 2.42 10.86
CA ILE A 182 -1.45 3.74 10.45
C ILE A 182 -2.07 4.83 11.32
N GLN A 183 -1.26 5.76 11.83
CA GLN A 183 -1.72 6.84 12.70
C GLN A 183 -1.96 8.14 11.92
N GLU A 184 -1.11 8.40 10.94
CA GLU A 184 -1.21 9.54 10.04
C GLU A 184 -1.34 9.04 8.61
N ALA A 185 -2.35 9.51 7.91
CA ALA A 185 -2.52 9.16 6.51
C ALA A 185 -1.38 9.76 5.66
N PRO A 186 -0.79 9.02 4.71
CA PRO A 186 0.28 9.53 3.86
C PRO A 186 -0.22 10.65 2.93
N ALA A 187 0.70 11.52 2.51
CA ALA A 187 0.40 12.54 1.51
C ALA A 187 0.31 11.90 0.12
N LEU A 188 -0.91 11.60 -0.35
CA LEU A 188 -1.18 11.02 -1.66
C LEU A 188 -1.85 12.04 -2.59
N ASP A 189 -1.48 12.03 -3.86
CA ASP A 189 -2.26 12.67 -4.90
C ASP A 189 -3.43 11.76 -5.31
N THR A 190 -4.63 12.13 -4.90
CA THR A 190 -5.86 11.40 -5.22
C THR A 190 -6.69 12.07 -6.32
N SER A 191 -6.11 13.05 -7.03
CA SER A 191 -6.84 13.83 -8.05
C SER A 191 -7.35 13.00 -9.24
N THR A 192 -6.69 11.86 -9.51
CA THR A 192 -7.06 10.90 -10.56
C THR A 192 -7.79 9.67 -10.03
N ALA A 193 -7.91 9.52 -8.71
CA ALA A 193 -8.52 8.33 -8.11
C ALA A 193 -10.03 8.26 -8.37
N GLU A 194 -10.46 7.20 -9.03
CA GLU A 194 -11.87 6.90 -9.32
C GLU A 194 -12.50 6.03 -8.24
N GLU A 195 -11.73 5.11 -7.66
CA GLU A 195 -12.18 4.17 -6.63
C GLU A 195 -11.32 4.28 -5.37
N MET A 196 -11.95 4.64 -4.25
CA MET A 196 -11.38 4.74 -2.90
C MET A 196 -12.24 3.97 -1.87
N ILE A 197 -12.91 2.89 -2.31
CA ILE A 197 -13.76 2.05 -1.45
C ILE A 197 -12.90 1.44 -0.34
N ASP A 198 -13.37 1.48 0.92
CA ASP A 198 -12.70 0.86 2.07
C ASP A 198 -11.23 1.31 2.27
N MET A 199 -10.78 2.43 1.67
CA MET A 199 -9.36 2.79 1.60
C MET A 199 -8.66 2.81 2.96
N PHE A 200 -9.34 3.27 4.02
CA PHE A 200 -8.89 3.27 5.42
C PHE A 200 -9.88 2.52 6.33
N TYR A 201 -10.58 1.52 5.81
CA TYR A 201 -11.57 0.75 6.58
C TYR A 201 -10.93 0.11 7.82
N VAL A 202 -11.52 0.33 9.01
CA VAL A 202 -11.01 -0.19 10.31
C VAL A 202 -9.58 0.24 10.63
N CYS A 203 -9.15 1.45 10.22
CA CYS A 203 -7.90 2.04 10.68
C CYS A 203 -8.08 2.66 12.06
N GLU A 204 -8.14 1.81 13.09
CA GLU A 204 -8.45 2.25 14.47
C GLU A 204 -7.40 3.19 15.07
N SER A 205 -6.17 3.20 14.54
CA SER A 205 -5.09 4.08 15.02
C SER A 205 -5.08 5.44 14.35
N LEU A 206 -5.83 5.64 13.26
CA LEU A 206 -5.85 6.87 12.48
C LEU A 206 -6.38 8.04 13.30
N LYS A 207 -5.65 9.17 13.30
CA LYS A 207 -5.96 10.36 14.09
C LYS A 207 -6.72 11.42 13.33
N HIS A 208 -6.41 11.61 12.06
CA HIS A 208 -7.04 12.61 11.22
C HIS A 208 -7.42 12.09 9.85
N VAL A 209 -8.62 12.45 9.39
CA VAL A 209 -9.04 12.24 8.00
C VAL A 209 -8.31 13.28 7.14
N PRO A 210 -7.52 12.86 6.15
CA PRO A 210 -6.83 13.79 5.25
C PRO A 210 -7.80 14.46 4.28
N LEU A 211 -7.48 15.67 3.87
CA LEU A 211 -8.25 16.38 2.85
C LEU A 211 -7.80 15.95 1.45
N TYR A 212 -8.08 14.72 1.09
CA TYR A 212 -7.79 14.19 -0.24
C TYR A 212 -8.70 14.81 -1.32
N SER A 213 -8.18 14.91 -2.55
CA SER A 213 -9.01 15.29 -3.69
C SER A 213 -10.04 14.21 -4.00
N THR A 214 -11.29 14.60 -4.15
CA THR A 214 -12.37 13.71 -4.60
C THR A 214 -12.87 14.07 -6.00
N ALA A 215 -12.11 14.91 -6.74
CA ALA A 215 -12.55 15.49 -8.01
C ALA A 215 -12.88 14.45 -9.09
N SER A 216 -12.17 13.33 -9.13
CA SER A 216 -12.41 12.21 -10.05
C SER A 216 -13.12 11.03 -9.38
N CYS A 217 -13.39 11.11 -8.08
CA CYS A 217 -13.89 9.97 -7.30
C CYS A 217 -15.35 9.63 -7.68
N ILE A 218 -15.55 8.38 -8.07
CA ILE A 218 -16.86 7.81 -8.37
C ILE A 218 -17.39 7.05 -7.15
N ASP A 219 -16.50 6.32 -6.45
CA ASP A 219 -16.87 5.44 -5.34
C ASP A 219 -15.92 5.59 -4.15
N MET A 220 -16.46 6.04 -3.02
CA MET A 220 -15.78 6.17 -1.74
C MET A 220 -16.54 5.51 -0.59
N ARG A 221 -17.34 4.47 -0.89
CA ARG A 221 -18.07 3.74 0.15
C ARG A 221 -17.13 3.24 1.24
N ASN A 222 -17.56 3.40 2.49
CA ASN A 222 -16.86 2.96 3.71
C ASN A 222 -15.40 3.47 3.85
N MET A 223 -15.00 4.51 3.12
CA MET A 223 -13.60 4.96 3.00
C MET A 223 -12.89 5.10 4.35
N PHE A 224 -13.59 5.62 5.39
CA PHE A 224 -13.11 5.78 6.76
C PHE A 224 -14.01 5.08 7.78
N ALA A 225 -14.77 4.07 7.35
CA ALA A 225 -15.65 3.36 8.26
C ALA A 225 -14.84 2.65 9.35
N PHE A 226 -15.36 2.70 10.59
CA PHE A 226 -14.75 2.13 11.80
C PHE A 226 -13.38 2.72 12.18
N CYS A 227 -13.03 3.91 11.71
CA CYS A 227 -11.88 4.66 12.20
C CYS A 227 -12.25 5.38 13.51
N HIS A 228 -12.49 4.63 14.60
CA HIS A 228 -13.13 5.13 15.82
C HIS A 228 -12.38 6.25 16.52
N ASN A 229 -11.04 6.26 16.42
CA ASN A 229 -10.17 7.18 17.16
C ASN A 229 -9.77 8.44 16.37
N VAL A 230 -10.45 8.73 15.25
CA VAL A 230 -10.26 9.97 14.49
C VAL A 230 -10.69 11.17 15.35
N GLU A 231 -9.84 12.20 15.38
CA GLU A 231 -10.04 13.42 16.14
C GLU A 231 -10.58 14.58 15.27
N GLY A 232 -10.48 14.48 13.93
CA GLY A 232 -11.00 15.50 13.03
C GLY A 232 -10.70 15.25 11.56
N GLY A 233 -11.20 16.17 10.70
CA GLY A 233 -11.01 16.14 9.25
C GLY A 233 -12.17 15.52 8.46
N ALA A 234 -13.02 14.70 9.09
CA ALA A 234 -14.13 14.03 8.42
C ALA A 234 -15.14 15.03 7.85
N LEU A 235 -15.52 16.05 8.61
CA LEU A 235 -16.44 17.09 8.15
C LEU A 235 -15.85 17.93 7.01
N ALA A 236 -14.54 18.21 7.04
CA ALA A 236 -13.88 18.97 5.98
C ALA A 236 -13.88 18.19 4.65
N LEU A 237 -13.57 16.89 4.68
CA LEU A 237 -13.60 16.04 3.49
C LEU A 237 -15.04 15.86 2.97
N TYR A 238 -16.03 15.65 3.87
CA TYR A 238 -17.44 15.60 3.49
C TYR A 238 -17.86 16.87 2.77
N ASN A 239 -17.57 18.05 3.33
CA ASN A 239 -17.94 19.34 2.73
C ASN A 239 -17.33 19.51 1.34
N GLN A 240 -16.05 19.11 1.16
CA GLN A 240 -15.42 19.14 -0.15
C GLN A 240 -16.12 18.20 -1.13
N ALA A 241 -16.30 16.92 -0.76
CA ALA A 241 -16.85 15.89 -1.64
C ALA A 241 -18.33 16.18 -2.03
N SER A 242 -19.13 16.66 -1.08
CA SER A 242 -20.58 16.90 -1.31
C SER A 242 -20.89 18.19 -2.08
N THR A 243 -19.97 19.16 -2.11
CA THR A 243 -20.18 20.48 -2.75
C THR A 243 -19.44 20.65 -4.07
N GLN A 244 -18.62 19.70 -4.49
CA GLN A 244 -17.94 19.75 -5.78
C GLN A 244 -18.93 19.64 -6.95
N ALA A 245 -18.49 20.04 -8.15
CA ALA A 245 -19.36 20.09 -9.35
C ALA A 245 -19.97 18.74 -9.73
N VAL A 246 -19.25 17.64 -9.48
CA VAL A 246 -19.70 16.26 -9.67
C VAL A 246 -19.34 15.47 -8.40
N PRO A 247 -20.25 15.37 -7.41
CA PRO A 247 -20.03 14.57 -6.22
C PRO A 247 -19.84 13.08 -6.54
N PRO A 248 -19.16 12.31 -5.67
CA PRO A 248 -19.07 10.85 -5.80
C PRO A 248 -20.46 10.22 -5.95
N THR A 249 -20.59 9.25 -6.85
CA THR A 249 -21.86 8.54 -7.08
C THR A 249 -22.19 7.59 -5.92
N TYR A 250 -21.15 6.93 -5.41
CA TYR A 250 -21.27 5.97 -4.32
C TYR A 250 -20.44 6.44 -3.11
N TYR A 251 -21.11 6.79 -2.02
CA TYR A 251 -20.48 7.40 -0.84
C TYR A 251 -21.02 6.85 0.50
N ARG A 252 -22.00 5.94 0.46
CA ARG A 252 -22.65 5.42 1.67
C ARG A 252 -21.64 4.77 2.60
N GLY A 253 -21.78 5.09 3.89
CA GLY A 253 -20.88 4.60 4.92
C GLY A 253 -19.47 5.19 4.89
N ALA A 254 -19.16 6.18 4.03
CA ALA A 254 -17.82 6.76 3.92
C ALA A 254 -17.24 7.18 5.28
N PHE A 255 -18.10 7.61 6.23
CA PHE A 255 -17.74 8.03 7.58
C PHE A 255 -18.46 7.20 8.67
N TYR A 256 -18.84 5.96 8.38
CA TYR A 256 -19.54 5.13 9.36
C TYR A 256 -18.69 4.90 10.61
N GLU A 257 -19.20 5.35 11.77
CA GLU A 257 -18.50 5.30 13.05
C GLU A 257 -17.11 5.99 13.08
N CYS A 258 -16.81 6.86 12.11
CA CYS A 258 -15.55 7.60 12.06
C CYS A 258 -15.47 8.63 13.19
N GLY A 259 -14.48 8.50 14.08
CA GLY A 259 -14.27 9.42 15.21
C GLY A 259 -15.26 9.29 16.35
N LYS A 260 -16.10 8.24 16.40
CA LYS A 260 -17.16 8.09 17.42
C LYS A 260 -16.64 8.05 18.87
N ASP A 261 -15.41 7.60 19.07
CA ASP A 261 -14.81 7.42 20.40
C ASP A 261 -14.01 8.63 20.87
N THR A 262 -13.95 9.71 20.05
CA THR A 262 -13.32 10.99 20.42
C THR A 262 -14.37 12.10 20.53
N VAL A 263 -14.12 13.10 21.39
CA VAL A 263 -15.06 14.21 21.57
C VAL A 263 -15.19 15.05 20.31
N SER A 264 -14.07 15.38 19.68
CA SER A 264 -14.03 16.22 18.49
C SER A 264 -14.53 15.47 17.25
N GLY A 265 -14.14 14.21 17.06
CA GLY A 265 -14.59 13.38 15.96
C GLY A 265 -16.09 13.11 15.99
N ALA A 266 -16.65 12.79 17.18
CA ALA A 266 -18.09 12.62 17.36
C ALA A 266 -18.87 13.91 17.06
N ALA A 267 -18.31 15.08 17.40
CA ALA A 267 -18.92 16.36 17.10
C ALA A 267 -18.92 16.70 15.60
N GLU A 268 -17.87 16.32 14.85
CA GLU A 268 -17.85 16.42 13.39
C GLU A 268 -18.82 15.43 12.76
N LEU A 269 -18.78 14.17 13.21
CA LEU A 269 -19.64 13.10 12.68
C LEU A 269 -21.13 13.45 12.80
N ALA A 270 -21.54 14.11 13.89
CA ALA A 270 -22.93 14.55 14.09
C ALA A 270 -23.42 15.55 13.03
N GLN A 271 -22.52 16.27 12.36
CA GLN A 271 -22.82 17.27 11.32
C GLN A 271 -22.87 16.66 9.92
N ILE A 272 -22.34 15.46 9.73
CA ILE A 272 -22.36 14.75 8.44
C ILE A 272 -23.74 14.09 8.26
N PRO A 273 -24.41 14.22 7.11
CA PRO A 273 -25.70 13.59 6.86
C PRO A 273 -25.70 12.07 7.03
N TYR A 274 -26.88 11.54 7.35
CA TYR A 274 -27.10 10.13 7.66
C TYR A 274 -26.62 9.18 6.55
N ASP A 275 -26.92 9.48 5.29
CA ASP A 275 -26.58 8.66 4.12
C ASP A 275 -25.07 8.53 3.87
N TRP A 276 -24.27 9.51 4.34
CA TRP A 276 -22.80 9.45 4.32
C TRP A 276 -22.20 8.63 5.48
N ARG A 277 -23.01 8.45 6.53
CA ARG A 277 -22.61 7.75 7.75
C ARG A 277 -23.04 6.30 7.82
N ILE A 278 -24.03 5.87 7.02
CA ILE A 278 -24.61 4.53 7.12
C ILE A 278 -24.29 3.73 5.84
N PRO A 279 -23.72 2.52 5.98
CA PRO A 279 -23.49 1.63 4.84
C PRO A 279 -24.78 1.23 4.12
N GLU A 280 -24.66 0.86 2.86
CA GLU A 280 -25.78 0.34 2.07
C GLU A 280 -26.32 -0.95 2.71
N GLY A 281 -27.64 -1.08 2.82
CA GLY A 281 -28.31 -2.24 3.41
C GLY A 281 -28.47 -2.20 4.94
N PHE A 282 -28.00 -1.15 5.62
CA PHE A 282 -28.17 -0.98 7.07
C PHE A 282 -29.25 0.03 7.44
N GLU A 283 -29.98 0.58 6.48
CA GLU A 283 -30.99 1.62 6.65
C GLU A 283 -32.12 1.22 7.59
N GLU A 284 -32.49 -0.08 7.61
CA GLU A 284 -33.59 -0.59 8.44
C GLU A 284 -33.21 -0.80 9.92
N LEU A 285 -31.92 -0.83 10.25
CA LEU A 285 -31.44 -1.09 11.61
C LEU A 285 -31.37 0.16 12.49
N TRP A 286 -31.46 1.36 11.88
CA TRP A 286 -31.36 2.65 12.59
C TRP A 286 -32.47 3.59 12.11
N PRO A 287 -33.62 3.64 12.82
CA PRO A 287 -34.66 4.63 12.52
C PRO A 287 -34.12 6.05 12.72
N GLN A 288 -34.46 6.96 11.77
CA GLN A 288 -34.09 8.38 11.75
C GLN A 288 -34.54 9.12 13.00
#